data_c9a833638f8a5db1f066774f7275efb2
#
_entry.id   c9a833638f8a5db1f066774f7275efb2
#
_cell.length_a   1.000
_cell.length_b   1.000
_cell.length_c   1.000
_cell.angle_alpha   90.00
_cell.angle_beta   90.00
_cell.angle_gamma   90.00
#
_symmetry.space_group_name_H-M   'P 1'
#
loop_
_entity.id
_entity.type
_entity.pdbx_description
1 polymer ?
#
loop_
_entity_poly.entity_id
_entity_poly.type
_entity_poly.pdbx_seq_one_letter_code
_entity_poly.pdbx_strand_id
1 'polypeptide(L)'
;MLHAFRALKSQQADFLAVSSALDLGAWAAAFRVLQASEAWMEHGVWVSRHAEELGADIRRRFDIASGVTAAQVRSAQAIRVAAIRALNQILDDEHKVIVIPTVPTPAPLLDADAAAVDDIRMRSQQLLCIAGLAGLPQLSMPWLQINGAPVGLSIIGGRGCDEIVLRAAHKLSL
;
A
#
# COMPACT_ATOMS: atom_id res chain seq x y z
N MET A 1 -16.08 -5.42 -8.93
CA MET A 1 -14.69 -5.92 -9.03
C MET A 1 -14.50 -6.95 -10.17
N LEU A 2 -15.23 -8.07 -10.22
CA LEU A 2 -15.10 -9.08 -11.31
C LEU A 2 -15.35 -8.53 -12.73
N HIS A 3 -16.25 -7.56 -12.92
CA HIS A 3 -16.52 -6.98 -14.25
C HIS A 3 -15.37 -6.13 -14.79
N ALA A 4 -14.68 -5.35 -13.95
CA ALA A 4 -13.50 -4.58 -14.33
C ALA A 4 -12.33 -5.47 -14.73
N PHE A 5 -12.09 -6.57 -13.98
CA PHE A 5 -11.09 -7.58 -14.37
C PHE A 5 -11.44 -8.31 -15.68
N ARG A 6 -12.73 -8.47 -16.02
CA ARG A 6 -13.14 -9.03 -17.31
C ARG A 6 -12.89 -8.06 -18.46
N ALA A 7 -13.07 -6.77 -18.25
CA ALA A 7 -12.73 -5.74 -19.26
C ALA A 7 -11.22 -5.69 -19.55
N LEU A 8 -10.38 -5.86 -18.51
CA LEU A 8 -8.92 -5.99 -18.65
C LEU A 8 -8.52 -7.22 -19.48
N LYS A 9 -9.18 -8.37 -19.32
CA LYS A 9 -8.91 -9.59 -20.10
C LYS A 9 -9.18 -9.44 -21.61
N SER A 10 -10.02 -8.50 -22.02
CA SER A 10 -10.31 -8.26 -23.45
C SER A 10 -9.18 -7.53 -24.18
N GLN A 11 -8.17 -7.01 -23.49
CA GLN A 11 -7.08 -6.21 -24.07
C GLN A 11 -5.75 -6.98 -24.24
N GLN A 12 -5.80 -8.27 -24.51
CA GLN A 12 -4.61 -9.11 -24.78
C GLN A 12 -3.52 -9.12 -23.69
N ALA A 13 -3.88 -8.92 -22.43
CA ALA A 13 -2.96 -9.08 -21.32
C ALA A 13 -3.16 -10.46 -20.66
N ASP A 14 -2.08 -11.20 -20.45
CA ASP A 14 -2.10 -12.44 -19.69
C ASP A 14 -2.20 -12.11 -18.20
N PHE A 15 -3.34 -12.42 -17.58
CA PHE A 15 -3.56 -12.22 -16.16
C PHE A 15 -3.25 -13.48 -15.37
N LEU A 16 -2.21 -13.45 -14.56
CA LEU A 16 -1.94 -14.42 -13.53
C LEU A 16 -2.56 -13.93 -12.22
N ALA A 17 -3.43 -14.73 -11.60
CA ALA A 17 -3.89 -14.43 -10.25
C ALA A 17 -2.75 -14.65 -9.27
N VAL A 18 -2.16 -13.60 -8.77
CA VAL A 18 -1.21 -13.65 -7.64
C VAL A 18 -2.06 -13.78 -6.38
N SER A 19 -2.42 -15.02 -6.01
CA SER A 19 -3.20 -15.29 -4.82
C SER A 19 -2.34 -15.88 -3.70
N SER A 20 -2.88 -15.87 -2.49
CA SER A 20 -2.55 -16.70 -1.31
C SER A 20 -1.09 -16.87 -0.85
N ALA A 21 -0.08 -16.63 -1.68
CA ALA A 21 1.33 -16.80 -1.31
C ALA A 21 1.93 -15.56 -0.60
N LEU A 22 1.23 -14.42 -0.63
CA LEU A 22 1.72 -13.17 -0.05
C LEU A 22 1.03 -12.92 1.29
N ASP A 23 1.80 -12.90 2.37
CA ASP A 23 1.31 -12.50 3.69
C ASP A 23 1.22 -10.99 3.82
N LEU A 24 0.17 -10.40 3.21
CA LEU A 24 -0.06 -8.96 3.23
C LEU A 24 -0.27 -8.42 4.65
N GLY A 25 -0.75 -9.25 5.57
CA GLY A 25 -0.90 -8.89 6.98
C GLY A 25 0.46 -8.64 7.64
N ALA A 26 1.39 -9.59 7.50
CA ALA A 26 2.76 -9.45 8.00
C ALA A 26 3.50 -8.29 7.31
N TRP A 27 3.30 -8.09 6.00
CA TRP A 27 3.90 -6.98 5.26
C TRP A 27 3.42 -5.63 5.77
N ALA A 28 2.11 -5.46 5.97
CA ALA A 28 1.53 -4.23 6.51
C ALA A 28 2.02 -3.97 7.96
N ALA A 29 2.16 -5.01 8.78
CA ALA A 29 2.70 -4.88 10.12
C ALA A 29 4.18 -4.42 10.09
N ALA A 30 5.00 -5.04 9.25
CA ALA A 30 6.40 -4.65 9.06
C ALA A 30 6.53 -3.21 8.53
N PHE A 31 5.71 -2.85 7.54
CA PHE A 31 5.67 -1.49 7.00
C PHE A 31 5.38 -0.45 8.09
N ARG A 32 4.38 -0.69 8.95
CA ARG A 32 4.04 0.22 10.05
C ARG A 32 5.20 0.40 11.03
N VAL A 33 5.89 -0.68 11.39
CA VAL A 33 7.05 -0.61 12.30
C VAL A 33 8.18 0.22 11.69
N LEU A 34 8.52 -0.04 10.43
CA LEU A 34 9.58 0.69 9.74
C LEU A 34 9.23 2.17 9.57
N GLN A 35 8.02 2.46 9.09
CA GLN A 35 7.55 3.84 8.93
C GLN A 35 7.51 4.60 10.26
N ALA A 36 7.03 3.96 11.33
CA ALA A 36 7.00 4.58 12.66
C ALA A 36 8.41 4.88 13.17
N SER A 37 9.34 3.93 13.03
CA SER A 37 10.73 4.11 13.43
C SER A 37 11.41 5.26 12.64
N GLU A 38 11.23 5.30 11.32
CA GLU A 38 11.77 6.35 10.46
C GLU A 38 11.17 7.72 10.80
N ALA A 39 9.84 7.80 10.99
CA ALA A 39 9.17 9.03 11.38
C ALA A 39 9.65 9.56 12.75
N TRP A 40 9.88 8.68 13.71
CA TRP A 40 10.42 9.07 15.01
C TRP A 40 11.88 9.53 14.92
N MET A 41 12.71 8.87 14.15
CA MET A 41 14.10 9.27 13.93
C MET A 41 14.20 10.67 13.31
N GLU A 42 13.31 10.99 12.38
CA GLU A 42 13.32 12.27 11.68
C GLU A 42 12.67 13.39 12.51
N HIS A 43 11.54 13.12 13.15
CA HIS A 43 10.69 14.15 13.75
C HIS A 43 10.66 14.13 15.29
N GLY A 44 11.19 13.08 15.93
CA GLY A 44 11.03 12.85 17.37
C GLY A 44 11.51 13.99 18.26
N VAL A 45 12.62 14.64 17.89
CA VAL A 45 13.16 15.79 18.66
C VAL A 45 12.18 16.98 18.62
N TRP A 46 11.63 17.27 17.44
CA TRP A 46 10.65 18.34 17.28
C TRP A 46 9.34 18.01 17.99
N VAL A 47 8.81 16.81 17.76
CA VAL A 47 7.57 16.32 18.38
C VAL A 47 7.64 16.36 19.90
N SER A 48 8.77 15.98 20.49
CA SER A 48 8.94 16.01 21.96
C SER A 48 8.85 17.42 22.56
N ARG A 49 9.11 18.46 21.76
CA ARG A 49 9.04 19.87 22.21
C ARG A 49 7.70 20.53 21.91
N HIS A 50 6.94 20.00 20.96
CA HIS A 50 5.72 20.63 20.39
C HIS A 50 4.52 19.67 20.45
N ALA A 51 4.54 18.69 21.36
CA ALA A 51 3.48 17.67 21.45
C ALA A 51 2.08 18.27 21.65
N GLU A 52 2.00 19.41 22.36
CA GLU A 52 0.75 20.12 22.63
C GLU A 52 0.13 20.78 21.40
N GLU A 53 0.94 21.05 20.36
CA GLU A 53 0.49 21.66 19.11
C GLU A 53 -0.11 20.62 18.15
N LEU A 54 0.10 19.32 18.44
CA LEU A 54 -0.38 18.22 17.60
C LEU A 54 -1.79 17.80 18.00
N GLY A 55 -2.63 17.53 16.99
CA GLY A 55 -3.92 16.88 17.21
C GLY A 55 -3.75 15.51 17.89
N ALA A 56 -4.72 15.11 18.72
CA ALA A 56 -4.67 13.91 19.54
C ALA A 56 -4.30 12.62 18.76
N ASP A 57 -4.82 12.47 17.54
CA ASP A 57 -4.54 11.32 16.67
C ASP A 57 -3.09 11.26 16.22
N ILE A 58 -2.49 12.39 15.87
CA ILE A 58 -1.10 12.49 15.44
C ILE A 58 -0.18 12.26 16.62
N ARG A 59 -0.49 12.85 17.77
CA ARG A 59 0.25 12.65 19.02
C ARG A 59 0.33 11.16 19.37
N ARG A 60 -0.82 10.47 19.41
CA ARG A 60 -0.87 9.04 19.69
C ARG A 60 -0.02 8.20 18.74
N ARG A 61 0.07 8.58 17.46
CA ARG A 61 0.94 7.87 16.49
C ARG A 61 2.41 8.07 16.79
N PHE A 62 2.83 9.27 17.17
CA PHE A 62 4.21 9.52 17.58
C PHE A 62 4.55 8.89 18.94
N ASP A 63 3.59 8.78 19.87
CA ASP A 63 3.78 8.02 21.11
C ASP A 63 4.06 6.54 20.81
N ILE A 64 3.30 5.94 19.90
CA ILE A 64 3.59 4.57 19.42
C ILE A 64 4.96 4.49 18.74
N ALA A 65 5.29 5.45 17.89
CA ALA A 65 6.54 5.49 17.16
C ALA A 65 7.77 5.58 18.08
N SER A 66 7.68 6.36 19.15
CA SER A 66 8.74 6.51 20.17
C SER A 66 9.04 5.20 20.90
N GLY A 67 8.05 4.31 21.01
CA GLY A 67 8.19 3.01 21.66
C GLY A 67 8.71 1.88 20.76
N VAL A 68 8.98 2.14 19.47
CA VAL A 68 9.47 1.12 18.55
C VAL A 68 10.90 0.73 18.90
N THR A 69 11.11 -0.55 19.21
CA THR A 69 12.40 -1.09 19.61
C THR A 69 13.27 -1.50 18.42
N ALA A 70 14.59 -1.50 18.62
CA ALA A 70 15.53 -2.00 17.61
C ALA A 70 15.28 -3.49 17.23
N ALA A 71 14.76 -4.30 18.14
CA ALA A 71 14.40 -5.69 17.86
C ALA A 71 13.22 -5.77 16.88
N GLN A 72 12.18 -4.95 17.09
CA GLN A 72 11.04 -4.86 16.17
C GLN A 72 11.49 -4.39 14.78
N VAL A 73 12.37 -3.38 14.71
CA VAL A 73 12.92 -2.89 13.43
C VAL A 73 13.69 -4.01 12.71
N ARG A 74 14.55 -4.77 13.40
CA ARG A 74 15.26 -5.90 12.76
C ARG A 74 14.32 -6.97 12.23
N SER A 75 13.28 -7.32 12.98
CA SER A 75 12.27 -8.29 12.54
C SER A 75 11.51 -7.77 11.32
N ALA A 76 11.10 -6.51 11.31
CA ALA A 76 10.42 -5.88 10.19
C ALA A 76 11.31 -5.79 8.94
N GLN A 77 12.62 -5.51 9.10
CA GLN A 77 13.58 -5.54 7.99
C GLN A 77 13.72 -6.94 7.38
N ALA A 78 13.71 -8.00 8.17
CA ALA A 78 13.75 -9.37 7.66
C ALA A 78 12.49 -9.67 6.79
N ILE A 79 11.31 -9.25 7.24
CA ILE A 79 10.06 -9.38 6.47
C ILE A 79 10.16 -8.54 5.19
N ARG A 80 10.67 -7.31 5.24
CA ARG A 80 10.88 -6.46 4.06
C ARG A 80 11.76 -7.15 3.02
N VAL A 81 12.87 -7.74 3.44
CA VAL A 81 13.77 -8.46 2.52
C VAL A 81 13.06 -9.64 1.85
N ALA A 82 12.27 -10.41 2.60
CA ALA A 82 11.48 -11.50 2.05
C ALA A 82 10.41 -11.01 1.07
N ALA A 83 9.72 -9.91 1.40
CA ALA A 83 8.72 -9.28 0.53
C ALA A 83 9.33 -8.81 -0.80
N ILE A 84 10.49 -8.14 -0.75
CA ILE A 84 11.23 -7.69 -1.94
C ILE A 84 11.58 -8.89 -2.84
N ARG A 85 12.05 -9.99 -2.25
CA ARG A 85 12.37 -11.21 -3.03
C ARG A 85 11.14 -11.79 -3.71
N ALA A 86 10.02 -11.90 -2.99
CA ALA A 86 8.77 -12.40 -3.54
C ALA A 86 8.23 -11.51 -4.68
N LEU A 87 8.29 -10.19 -4.52
CA LEU A 87 7.85 -9.24 -5.55
C LEU A 87 8.77 -9.27 -6.77
N ASN A 88 10.09 -9.38 -6.59
CA ASN A 88 11.03 -9.51 -7.70
C ASN A 88 10.83 -10.82 -8.49
N GLN A 89 10.35 -11.89 -7.87
CA GLN A 89 9.99 -13.13 -8.57
C GLN A 89 8.71 -12.97 -9.41
N ILE A 90 7.78 -12.11 -8.98
CA ILE A 90 6.55 -11.82 -9.72
C ILE A 90 6.84 -10.85 -10.87
N LEU A 91 7.69 -9.85 -10.60
CA LEU A 91 8.09 -8.78 -11.53
C LEU A 91 9.48 -9.10 -12.13
N ASP A 92 9.69 -10.35 -12.53
CA ASP A 92 10.95 -10.85 -13.09
C ASP A 92 11.24 -10.38 -14.53
N ASP A 93 10.24 -9.72 -15.14
CA ASP A 93 10.28 -9.15 -16.48
C ASP A 93 9.82 -7.67 -16.40
N GLU A 94 10.53 -6.77 -17.08
CA GLU A 94 10.20 -5.34 -17.13
C GLU A 94 8.83 -5.04 -17.75
N HIS A 95 8.25 -5.97 -18.51
CA HIS A 95 6.89 -5.81 -19.07
C HIS A 95 5.77 -6.26 -18.12
N LYS A 96 6.11 -6.86 -16.98
CA LYS A 96 5.14 -7.29 -15.98
C LYS A 96 4.77 -6.16 -15.03
N VAL A 97 3.48 -6.09 -14.73
CA VAL A 97 2.93 -5.19 -13.71
C VAL A 97 1.96 -5.95 -12.81
N ILE A 98 1.88 -5.55 -11.56
CA ILE A 98 0.86 -6.02 -10.62
C ILE A 98 -0.30 -5.03 -10.65
N VAL A 99 -1.53 -5.53 -10.79
CA VAL A 99 -2.75 -4.73 -10.79
C VAL A 99 -3.60 -5.12 -9.59
N ILE A 100 -3.91 -4.15 -8.74
CA ILE A 100 -4.70 -4.34 -7.52
C ILE A 100 -5.70 -3.20 -7.33
N PRO A 101 -6.79 -3.40 -6.57
CA PRO A 101 -7.56 -2.26 -6.07
C PRO A 101 -6.66 -1.39 -5.20
N THR A 102 -6.74 -0.07 -5.32
CA THR A 102 -5.98 0.85 -4.45
C THR A 102 -6.44 0.75 -2.99
N VAL A 103 -7.75 0.62 -2.79
CA VAL A 103 -8.38 0.47 -1.47
C VAL A 103 -9.48 -0.60 -1.54
N PRO A 104 -9.84 -1.25 -0.42
CA PRO A 104 -10.81 -2.35 -0.41
C PRO A 104 -12.26 -1.91 -0.63
N THR A 105 -12.57 -0.64 -0.35
CA THR A 105 -13.92 -0.07 -0.38
C THR A 105 -13.88 1.34 -0.92
N PRO A 106 -15.03 1.93 -1.33
CA PRO A 106 -15.16 3.37 -1.48
C PRO A 106 -14.82 4.11 -0.18
N ALA A 107 -14.70 5.44 -0.27
CA ALA A 107 -14.52 6.29 0.90
C ALA A 107 -15.63 6.02 1.96
N PRO A 108 -15.29 5.98 3.25
CA PRO A 108 -16.30 5.84 4.30
C PRO A 108 -17.25 7.07 4.29
N LEU A 109 -18.47 6.88 4.78
CA LEU A 109 -19.38 7.98 4.97
C LEU A 109 -18.86 8.93 6.06
N LEU A 110 -19.30 10.18 6.04
CA LEU A 110 -18.87 11.21 7.01
C LEU A 110 -19.29 10.87 8.45
N ASP A 111 -20.38 10.13 8.60
CA ASP A 111 -20.96 9.67 9.86
C ASP A 111 -20.56 8.23 10.23
N ALA A 112 -19.62 7.63 9.49
CA ALA A 112 -19.11 6.30 9.81
C ALA A 112 -18.46 6.29 11.20
N ASP A 113 -18.69 5.23 11.97
CA ASP A 113 -18.06 5.07 13.27
C ASP A 113 -16.54 4.87 13.16
N ALA A 114 -15.82 5.20 14.24
CA ALA A 114 -14.36 5.16 14.26
C ALA A 114 -13.79 3.76 14.02
N ALA A 115 -14.49 2.71 14.48
CA ALA A 115 -14.03 1.33 14.31
C ALA A 115 -14.13 0.89 12.84
N ALA A 116 -15.22 1.26 12.16
CA ALA A 116 -15.37 0.99 10.72
C ALA A 116 -14.31 1.73 9.90
N VAL A 117 -14.00 2.98 10.24
CA VAL A 117 -12.93 3.76 9.57
C VAL A 117 -11.56 3.12 9.81
N ASP A 118 -11.27 2.65 11.01
CA ASP A 118 -10.00 1.98 11.33
C ASP A 118 -9.87 0.63 10.62
N ASP A 119 -10.94 -0.17 10.51
CA ASP A 119 -10.93 -1.41 9.71
C ASP A 119 -10.59 -1.13 8.24
N ILE A 120 -11.27 -0.16 7.63
CA ILE A 120 -10.99 0.25 6.25
C ILE A 120 -9.54 0.70 6.10
N ARG A 121 -9.01 1.48 7.04
CA ARG A 121 -7.62 1.94 7.05
C ARG A 121 -6.65 0.76 7.11
N MET A 122 -6.89 -0.19 8.01
CA MET A 122 -6.01 -1.37 8.16
C MET A 122 -6.01 -2.24 6.91
N ARG A 123 -7.16 -2.49 6.32
CA ARG A 123 -7.28 -3.25 5.06
C ARG A 123 -6.68 -2.51 3.87
N SER A 124 -6.85 -1.19 3.81
CA SER A 124 -6.19 -0.36 2.78
C SER A 124 -4.68 -0.44 2.89
N GLN A 125 -4.14 -0.43 4.10
CA GLN A 125 -2.70 -0.52 4.31
C GLN A 125 -2.09 -1.85 3.86
N GLN A 126 -2.85 -2.95 3.91
CA GLN A 126 -2.42 -4.24 3.35
C GLN A 126 -2.21 -4.20 1.83
N LEU A 127 -2.96 -3.37 1.12
CA LEU A 127 -2.80 -3.15 -0.32
C LEU A 127 -1.70 -2.13 -0.61
N LEU A 128 -1.72 -1.01 0.09
CA LEU A 128 -0.83 0.12 -0.15
C LEU A 128 0.62 -0.12 0.30
N CYS A 129 0.85 -1.03 1.27
CA CYS A 129 2.20 -1.33 1.73
C CYS A 129 3.06 -2.10 0.70
N ILE A 130 2.46 -2.72 -0.30
CA ILE A 130 3.17 -3.57 -1.28
C ILE A 130 4.29 -2.78 -1.96
N ALA A 131 3.94 -1.70 -2.62
CA ALA A 131 4.92 -0.86 -3.31
C ALA A 131 5.84 -0.13 -2.34
N GLY A 132 5.29 0.46 -1.27
CA GLY A 132 6.06 1.21 -0.28
C GLY A 132 7.11 0.37 0.46
N LEU A 133 6.76 -0.87 0.84
CA LEU A 133 7.69 -1.77 1.53
C LEU A 133 8.87 -2.17 0.63
N ALA A 134 8.63 -2.36 -0.67
CA ALA A 134 9.63 -2.80 -1.63
C ALA A 134 10.32 -1.64 -2.38
N GLY A 135 9.83 -0.41 -2.28
CA GLY A 135 10.33 0.74 -3.02
C GLY A 135 10.09 0.63 -4.52
N LEU A 136 8.84 0.26 -4.88
CA LEU A 136 8.41 0.09 -6.26
C LEU A 136 7.56 1.28 -6.73
N PRO A 137 7.57 1.62 -8.02
CA PRO A 137 6.66 2.61 -8.57
C PRO A 137 5.23 2.09 -8.54
N GLN A 138 4.29 2.94 -8.10
CA GLN A 138 2.87 2.67 -8.09
C GLN A 138 2.08 3.86 -8.61
N LEU A 139 1.12 3.61 -9.49
CA LEU A 139 0.17 4.59 -9.99
C LEU A 139 -1.25 4.15 -9.67
N SER A 140 -2.07 5.05 -9.13
CA SER A 140 -3.49 4.82 -8.88
C SER A 140 -4.34 5.59 -9.89
N MET A 141 -5.31 4.89 -10.49
CA MET A 141 -6.27 5.45 -11.45
C MET A 141 -7.69 5.42 -10.86
N PRO A 142 -8.53 6.44 -11.08
CA PRO A 142 -9.93 6.46 -10.62
C PRO A 142 -10.83 5.65 -11.56
N TRP A 143 -10.61 4.35 -11.66
CA TRP A 143 -11.16 3.52 -12.74
C TRP A 143 -12.26 2.55 -12.31
N LEU A 144 -12.34 2.25 -11.04
CA LEU A 144 -13.31 1.30 -10.51
C LEU A 144 -14.47 2.03 -9.82
N GLN A 145 -15.62 1.37 -9.78
CA GLN A 145 -16.78 1.80 -9.02
C GLN A 145 -17.38 0.63 -8.23
N ILE A 146 -17.85 0.91 -7.04
CA ILE A 146 -18.64 0.00 -6.21
C ILE A 146 -19.91 0.74 -5.82
N ASN A 147 -21.06 0.26 -6.29
CA ASN A 147 -22.37 0.89 -6.05
C ASN A 147 -22.38 2.38 -6.46
N GLY A 148 -21.74 2.73 -7.57
CA GLY A 148 -21.65 4.10 -8.08
C GLY A 148 -20.60 4.99 -7.42
N ALA A 149 -19.97 4.53 -6.33
CA ALA A 149 -18.90 5.28 -5.66
C ALA A 149 -17.51 4.88 -6.22
N PRO A 150 -16.58 5.85 -6.42
CA PRO A 150 -15.29 5.58 -7.06
C PRO A 150 -14.36 4.78 -6.15
N VAL A 151 -13.61 3.86 -6.76
CA VAL A 151 -12.51 3.11 -6.13
C VAL A 151 -11.32 3.12 -7.08
N GLY A 152 -10.12 3.36 -6.57
CA GLY A 152 -8.91 3.38 -7.37
C GLY A 152 -8.47 1.98 -7.80
N LEU A 153 -7.90 1.89 -9.00
CA LEU A 153 -7.12 0.77 -9.49
C LEU A 153 -5.64 1.15 -9.46
N SER A 154 -4.80 0.37 -8.80
CA SER A 154 -3.37 0.58 -8.74
C SER A 154 -2.62 -0.35 -9.69
N ILE A 155 -1.61 0.20 -10.35
CA ILE A 155 -0.62 -0.51 -11.15
C ILE A 155 0.72 -0.35 -10.46
N ILE A 156 1.41 -1.47 -10.21
CA ILE A 156 2.73 -1.50 -9.57
C ILE A 156 3.71 -2.14 -10.55
N GLY A 157 4.82 -1.48 -10.82
CA GLY A 157 5.90 -1.98 -11.66
C GLY A 157 7.12 -2.45 -10.86
N GLY A 158 8.09 -3.04 -11.55
CA GLY A 158 9.41 -3.33 -10.99
C GLY A 158 10.17 -2.06 -10.60
N ARG A 159 11.26 -2.21 -9.87
CA ARG A 159 12.08 -1.06 -9.47
C ARG A 159 12.66 -0.35 -10.71
N GLY A 160 12.46 0.97 -10.78
CA GLY A 160 12.89 1.80 -11.92
C GLY A 160 12.03 1.67 -13.18
N CYS A 161 10.92 0.92 -13.12
CA CYS A 161 9.98 0.74 -14.24
C CYS A 161 8.84 1.76 -14.23
N ASP A 162 9.10 3.00 -13.85
CA ASP A 162 8.09 4.08 -13.78
C ASP A 162 7.41 4.28 -15.15
N GLU A 163 8.19 4.28 -16.23
CA GLU A 163 7.66 4.44 -17.59
C GLU A 163 6.74 3.30 -17.99
N ILE A 164 7.04 2.07 -17.59
CA ILE A 164 6.18 0.90 -17.86
C ILE A 164 4.84 1.05 -17.13
N VAL A 165 4.86 1.52 -15.88
CA VAL A 165 3.64 1.79 -15.11
C VAL A 165 2.78 2.84 -15.81
N LEU A 166 3.38 3.93 -16.28
CA LEU A 166 2.67 5.00 -17.02
C LEU A 166 2.11 4.50 -18.35
N ARG A 167 2.89 3.72 -19.11
CA ARG A 167 2.42 3.12 -20.38
C ARG A 167 1.26 2.14 -20.15
N ALA A 168 1.34 1.30 -19.11
CA ALA A 168 0.27 0.38 -18.75
C ALA A 168 -1.01 1.15 -18.38
N ALA A 169 -0.90 2.22 -17.59
CA ALA A 169 -2.01 3.07 -17.23
C ALA A 169 -2.66 3.72 -18.46
N HIS A 170 -1.86 4.25 -19.39
CA HIS A 170 -2.35 4.84 -20.63
C HIS A 170 -3.12 3.82 -21.49
N LYS A 171 -2.57 2.61 -21.67
CA LYS A 171 -3.26 1.54 -22.40
C LYS A 171 -4.58 1.13 -21.78
N LEU A 172 -4.69 1.18 -20.44
CA LEU A 172 -5.92 0.83 -19.74
C LEU A 172 -6.96 1.96 -19.78
N SER A 173 -6.56 3.19 -20.08
CA SER A 173 -7.44 4.37 -20.14
C SER A 173 -8.14 4.56 -21.50
N LEU A 174 -7.71 3.84 -22.51
CA LEU A 174 -8.26 3.84 -23.87
C LEU A 174 -9.35 2.79 -24.02
#